data_8c5dfd765fc8469661c51b210eaf6b9f
#
_entry.id   8c5dfd765fc8469661c51b210eaf6b9f
#
_cell.length_a   1.000
_cell.length_b   1.000
_cell.length_c   1.000
_cell.angle_alpha   90.00
_cell.angle_beta   90.00
_cell.angle_gamma   90.00
#
_symmetry.space_group_name_H-M   'P 1'
#
loop_
_entity.id
_entity.type
_entity.pdbx_description
1 polymer ?
#
loop_
_entity_poly.entity_id
_entity_poly.type
_entity_poly.pdbx_seq_one_letter_code
_entity_poly.pdbx_strand_id
1 'polypeptide(L)'
;MDNQPDILRYQRDRSLADVPGFSVGLQLRLPDNTKVYLALGPAEFTLTFSDDIALHYDLQGRFTKFVTLADYHRRSLSGKILHTTKSDGIRREIVADDSIIERARLRVEAVAAALCRRDAVRPDGAGRLQIEFARPENAPDLFRPLLESAARFDIAASRADAARFRALYRDVAILPPDQYNALVFQATEGCAYRGCLFCDFYRDRPFRAKTPDEFAAHVDAVVAFHGKTHRNSIFLGEANALTLPHETLMEMLRIQRARFDLPISSFVDAFTKQPDFASLRLNRVYVGMETGSDELLRWLRKPATAESVRATVTAAKEAGTSVGVIVLLGAGGERFAEAHVHETVRVLNALPLGKGDYIYLSPLVVKPGSAYGAPLLLEGQIRGQELAIRAGLQFSSKPYVARYEVEAFVY
;
A
#
# COMPACT_ATOMS: atom_id res chain seq x y z
N MET A 1 13.34 -29.85 -13.96
CA MET A 1 13.00 -29.80 -12.50
C MET A 1 12.63 -28.39 -12.18
N ASP A 2 11.31 -28.18 -12.05
CA ASP A 2 10.70 -26.83 -11.96
C ASP A 2 11.02 -26.15 -10.63
N ASN A 3 12.00 -25.27 -10.65
CA ASN A 3 12.25 -24.31 -9.56
C ASN A 3 11.36 -23.05 -9.75
N GLN A 4 10.04 -23.23 -9.83
CA GLN A 4 9.14 -22.09 -9.75
C GLN A 4 9.10 -21.60 -8.29
N PRO A 5 9.23 -20.28 -8.05
CA PRO A 5 9.20 -19.73 -6.69
C PRO A 5 7.88 -20.07 -6.00
N ASP A 6 7.94 -20.38 -4.72
CA ASP A 6 6.81 -20.78 -3.86
C ASP A 6 5.58 -19.86 -3.90
N ILE A 7 5.74 -18.60 -4.35
CA ILE A 7 4.64 -17.65 -4.55
C ILE A 7 3.61 -18.14 -5.59
N LEU A 8 4.08 -18.79 -6.66
CA LEU A 8 3.21 -19.34 -7.72
C LEU A 8 2.51 -20.62 -7.31
N ARG A 9 3.12 -21.43 -6.42
CA ARG A 9 2.46 -22.62 -5.86
C ARG A 9 1.28 -22.27 -5.00
N TYR A 10 1.35 -21.17 -4.26
CA TYR A 10 0.25 -20.71 -3.39
C TYR A 10 -0.99 -20.24 -4.19
N GLN A 11 -0.81 -19.69 -5.38
CA GLN A 11 -1.93 -19.33 -6.28
C GLN A 11 -2.54 -20.54 -6.99
N ARG A 12 -1.81 -21.65 -7.14
CA ARG A 12 -2.30 -22.90 -7.77
C ARG A 12 -2.84 -23.93 -6.79
N ASP A 13 -2.53 -23.79 -5.50
CA ASP A 13 -3.07 -24.69 -4.47
C ASP A 13 -4.48 -24.25 -4.09
N ARG A 14 -5.45 -24.69 -4.89
CA ARG A 14 -6.89 -24.35 -4.79
C ARG A 14 -7.50 -24.68 -3.43
N SER A 15 -6.88 -25.50 -2.62
CA SER A 15 -7.42 -25.93 -1.31
C SER A 15 -7.50 -24.79 -0.27
N LEU A 16 -6.74 -23.69 -0.44
CA LEU A 16 -6.78 -22.50 0.41
C LEU A 16 -7.21 -21.22 -0.34
N ALA A 17 -7.13 -21.23 -1.69
CA ALA A 17 -7.38 -20.05 -2.53
C ALA A 17 -8.86 -19.91 -2.99
N ASP A 18 -9.65 -20.97 -2.93
CA ASP A 18 -11.02 -20.98 -3.47
C ASP A 18 -12.09 -20.43 -2.53
N VAL A 19 -11.71 -19.93 -1.35
CA VAL A 19 -12.68 -19.37 -0.41
C VAL A 19 -12.27 -17.95 -0.02
N PRO A 20 -12.87 -16.92 -0.62
CA PRO A 20 -12.61 -15.53 -0.26
C PRO A 20 -12.89 -15.31 1.24
N GLY A 21 -11.84 -14.94 2.00
CA GLY A 21 -11.96 -14.61 3.42
C GLY A 21 -11.90 -15.77 4.39
N PHE A 22 -11.59 -17.00 3.96
CA PHE A 22 -11.43 -18.12 4.90
C PHE A 22 -10.14 -17.96 5.71
N SER A 23 -10.34 -17.88 7.03
CA SER A 23 -9.27 -17.98 8.01
C SER A 23 -9.39 -19.33 8.73
N VAL A 24 -8.30 -20.07 8.85
CA VAL A 24 -8.22 -21.16 9.81
C VAL A 24 -8.14 -20.52 11.19
N GLY A 25 -9.03 -20.90 12.10
CA GLY A 25 -9.10 -20.34 13.45
C GLY A 25 -8.74 -21.35 14.52
N LEU A 26 -8.10 -20.88 15.58
CA LEU A 26 -7.78 -21.65 16.78
C LEU A 26 -7.97 -20.75 18.01
N GLN A 27 -8.67 -21.25 19.04
CA GLN A 27 -8.78 -20.55 20.31
C GLN A 27 -7.93 -21.26 21.37
N LEU A 28 -7.17 -20.48 22.13
CA LEU A 28 -6.35 -20.94 23.24
C LEU A 28 -6.71 -20.18 24.51
N ARG A 29 -6.34 -20.76 25.66
CA ARG A 29 -6.36 -20.08 26.96
C ARG A 29 -4.96 -20.15 27.59
N LEU A 30 -4.42 -19.00 27.95
CA LEU A 30 -3.12 -18.90 28.64
C LEU A 30 -3.26 -19.23 30.13
N PRO A 31 -2.14 -19.50 30.85
CA PRO A 31 -2.18 -19.81 32.28
C PRO A 31 -2.79 -18.73 33.17
N ASP A 32 -2.69 -17.45 32.78
CA ASP A 32 -3.29 -16.29 33.42
C ASP A 32 -4.78 -16.10 33.09
N ASN A 33 -5.40 -17.09 32.43
CA ASN A 33 -6.77 -17.10 31.98
C ASN A 33 -7.08 -16.20 30.75
N THR A 34 -6.09 -15.53 30.16
CA THR A 34 -6.26 -14.74 28.93
C THR A 34 -6.67 -15.65 27.78
N LYS A 35 -7.77 -15.33 27.10
CA LYS A 35 -8.17 -16.02 25.88
C LYS A 35 -7.43 -15.42 24.69
N VAL A 36 -6.98 -16.27 23.76
CA VAL A 36 -6.31 -15.87 22.55
C VAL A 36 -6.97 -16.54 21.36
N TYR A 37 -7.32 -15.75 20.37
CA TYR A 37 -7.86 -16.21 19.10
C TYR A 37 -6.78 -16.06 18.03
N LEU A 38 -6.39 -17.18 17.42
CA LEU A 38 -5.48 -17.21 16.29
C LEU A 38 -6.30 -17.31 15.01
N ALA A 39 -5.94 -16.53 14.00
CA ALA A 39 -6.54 -16.64 12.69
C ALA A 39 -5.44 -16.61 11.61
N LEU A 40 -5.52 -17.53 10.66
CA LEU A 40 -4.61 -17.64 9.53
C LEU A 40 -5.34 -17.23 8.25
N GLY A 41 -4.89 -16.12 7.67
CA GLY A 41 -5.32 -15.63 6.36
C GLY A 41 -4.28 -15.91 5.26
N PRO A 42 -4.60 -15.54 4.01
CA PRO A 42 -3.72 -15.78 2.86
C PRO A 42 -2.43 -14.95 2.89
N ALA A 43 -2.39 -13.83 3.61
CA ALA A 43 -1.27 -12.90 3.64
C ALA A 43 -0.62 -12.74 5.02
N GLU A 44 -1.37 -12.99 6.08
CA GLU A 44 -0.95 -12.78 7.46
C GLU A 44 -1.64 -13.75 8.41
N PHE A 45 -1.05 -13.95 9.58
CA PHE A 45 -1.77 -14.53 10.70
C PHE A 45 -1.88 -13.52 11.85
N THR A 46 -2.92 -13.68 12.64
CA THR A 46 -3.26 -12.75 13.72
C THR A 46 -3.45 -13.48 15.04
N LEU A 47 -3.12 -12.79 16.13
CA LEU A 47 -3.41 -13.21 17.50
C LEU A 47 -4.23 -12.11 18.16
N THR A 48 -5.47 -12.39 18.53
CA THR A 48 -6.35 -11.45 19.25
C THR A 48 -6.53 -11.92 20.69
N PHE A 49 -6.17 -11.09 21.63
CA PHE A 49 -6.19 -11.36 23.04
C PHE A 49 -7.45 -10.75 23.69
N SER A 50 -7.97 -11.39 24.72
CA SER A 50 -9.16 -10.91 25.45
C SER A 50 -8.94 -9.63 26.28
N ASP A 51 -7.71 -9.10 26.32
CA ASP A 51 -7.35 -7.81 26.88
C ASP A 51 -7.21 -6.71 25.83
N ASP A 52 -7.99 -6.82 24.73
CA ASP A 52 -8.12 -5.84 23.65
C ASP A 52 -6.82 -5.56 22.86
N ILE A 53 -5.92 -6.53 22.81
CA ILE A 53 -4.72 -6.48 22.00
C ILE A 53 -4.85 -7.40 20.80
N ALA A 54 -4.48 -6.91 19.60
CA ALA A 54 -4.30 -7.74 18.42
C ALA A 54 -2.90 -7.55 17.84
N LEU A 55 -2.26 -8.69 17.54
CA LEU A 55 -0.95 -8.77 16.89
C LEU A 55 -1.11 -9.33 15.50
N HIS A 56 -0.39 -8.79 14.54
CA HIS A 56 -0.36 -9.27 13.17
C HIS A 56 1.07 -9.59 12.75
N TYR A 57 1.22 -10.69 12.05
CA TYR A 57 2.47 -11.18 11.47
C TYR A 57 2.24 -11.62 10.04
N ASP A 58 3.22 -11.43 9.17
CA ASP A 58 3.18 -12.05 7.86
C ASP A 58 3.49 -13.57 7.95
N LEU A 59 3.39 -14.29 6.83
CA LEU A 59 3.59 -15.73 6.82
C LEU A 59 5.05 -16.17 7.01
N GLN A 60 6.02 -15.24 7.03
CA GLN A 60 7.40 -15.47 7.46
C GLN A 60 7.63 -15.24 8.96
N GLY A 61 6.58 -14.83 9.69
CA GLY A 61 6.66 -14.50 11.10
C GLY A 61 7.21 -13.09 11.38
N ARG A 62 7.29 -12.22 10.38
CA ARG A 62 7.68 -10.82 10.59
C ARG A 62 6.53 -10.06 11.25
N PHE A 63 6.84 -9.38 12.34
CA PHE A 63 5.88 -8.47 12.98
C PHE A 63 5.45 -7.35 12.04
N THR A 64 4.14 -7.15 11.91
CA THR A 64 3.56 -6.11 11.03
C THR A 64 2.74 -5.08 11.77
N LYS A 65 1.93 -5.49 12.78
CA LYS A 65 1.03 -4.57 13.47
C LYS A 65 0.83 -4.96 14.94
N PHE A 66 0.69 -3.94 15.78
CA PHE A 66 0.21 -4.04 17.16
C PHE A 66 -0.98 -3.10 17.30
N VAL A 67 -2.13 -3.62 17.67
CA VAL A 67 -3.39 -2.88 17.74
C VAL A 67 -3.96 -2.97 19.13
N THR A 68 -4.38 -1.82 19.68
CA THR A 68 -5.23 -1.71 20.86
C THR A 68 -6.46 -0.88 20.53
N LEU A 69 -7.35 -0.64 21.50
CA LEU A 69 -8.49 0.26 21.31
C LEU A 69 -8.06 1.69 20.98
N ALA A 70 -7.00 2.18 21.63
CA ALA A 70 -6.51 3.56 21.52
C ALA A 70 -5.40 3.74 20.48
N ASP A 71 -4.56 2.72 20.32
CA ASP A 71 -3.29 2.81 19.59
C ASP A 71 -3.18 1.77 18.47
N TYR A 72 -2.51 2.16 17.42
CA TYR A 72 -2.19 1.31 16.29
C TYR A 72 -0.72 1.54 15.89
N HIS A 73 0.09 0.50 15.97
CA HIS A 73 1.47 0.50 15.51
C HIS A 73 1.61 -0.37 14.28
N ARG A 74 2.18 0.16 13.22
CA ARG A 74 2.46 -0.58 11.98
C ARG A 74 3.94 -0.51 11.66
N ARG A 75 4.59 -1.67 11.55
CA ARG A 75 5.97 -1.76 11.09
C ARG A 75 6.01 -1.84 9.57
N SER A 76 6.83 -1.01 8.94
CA SER A 76 7.19 -1.12 7.52
C SER A 76 8.27 -2.18 7.31
N LEU A 77 8.45 -2.62 6.07
CA LEU A 77 9.57 -3.49 5.69
C LEU A 77 10.93 -2.79 5.85
N SER A 78 10.98 -1.47 5.74
CA SER A 78 12.20 -0.67 6.02
C SER A 78 12.50 -0.51 7.52
N GLY A 79 11.66 -1.05 8.41
CA GLY A 79 11.82 -1.02 9.85
C GLY A 79 11.25 0.23 10.54
N LYS A 80 10.64 1.17 9.80
CA LYS A 80 9.94 2.32 10.39
C LYS A 80 8.68 1.83 11.09
N ILE A 81 8.37 2.38 12.26
CA ILE A 81 7.14 2.10 12.98
C ILE A 81 6.25 3.33 12.89
N LEU A 82 5.11 3.19 12.22
CA LEU A 82 4.06 4.20 12.19
C LEU A 82 3.15 3.99 13.40
N HIS A 83 3.13 4.96 14.30
CA HIS A 83 2.20 5.01 15.41
C HIS A 83 1.00 5.89 15.06
N THR A 84 -0.20 5.37 15.29
CA THR A 84 -1.46 6.10 15.10
C THR A 84 -2.25 6.08 16.39
N THR A 85 -2.56 7.25 16.95
CA THR A 85 -3.44 7.43 18.10
C THR A 85 -4.83 7.90 17.64
N LYS A 86 -5.88 7.56 18.40
CA LYS A 86 -7.28 7.87 18.07
C LYS A 86 -8.03 8.63 19.17
N SER A 87 -7.40 8.88 20.32
CA SER A 87 -8.06 9.44 21.51
C SER A 87 -8.61 10.86 21.32
N ASP A 88 -7.87 11.73 20.61
CA ASP A 88 -8.23 13.13 20.38
C ASP A 88 -8.19 13.51 18.89
N GLY A 89 -8.72 12.63 18.05
CA GLY A 89 -8.54 12.67 16.60
C GLY A 89 -7.43 11.74 16.12
N ILE A 90 -7.30 11.60 14.82
CA ILE A 90 -6.28 10.70 14.24
C ILE A 90 -4.96 11.44 14.16
N ARG A 91 -3.99 11.04 14.97
CA ARG A 91 -2.60 11.54 14.89
C ARG A 91 -1.68 10.41 14.45
N ARG A 92 -0.75 10.69 13.54
CA ARG A 92 0.21 9.72 13.00
C ARG A 92 1.63 10.27 13.09
N GLU A 93 2.55 9.41 13.53
CA GLU A 93 3.97 9.76 13.61
C GLU A 93 4.85 8.51 13.39
N ILE A 94 6.04 8.71 12.85
CA ILE A 94 7.05 7.67 12.81
C ILE A 94 7.81 7.71 14.12
N VAL A 95 7.73 6.62 14.88
CA VAL A 95 8.40 6.51 16.17
C VAL A 95 9.67 5.66 16.05
N ALA A 96 10.67 6.00 16.86
CA ALA A 96 11.93 5.26 16.95
C ALA A 96 11.91 4.20 18.08
N ASP A 97 10.72 3.77 18.50
CA ASP A 97 10.53 2.84 19.62
C ASP A 97 10.32 1.40 19.12
N ASP A 98 11.41 0.62 19.18
CA ASP A 98 11.38 -0.82 18.85
C ASP A 98 10.78 -1.69 19.98
N SER A 99 10.46 -1.14 21.17
CA SER A 99 9.95 -1.90 22.33
C SER A 99 8.64 -2.60 22.03
N ILE A 100 7.85 -2.07 21.11
CA ILE A 100 6.60 -2.69 20.65
C ILE A 100 6.83 -4.06 20.01
N ILE A 101 7.97 -4.29 19.36
CA ILE A 101 8.34 -5.58 18.76
C ILE A 101 8.58 -6.60 19.88
N GLU A 102 9.30 -6.20 20.91
CA GLU A 102 9.60 -7.07 22.05
C GLU A 102 8.33 -7.40 22.85
N ARG A 103 7.46 -6.42 23.09
CA ARG A 103 6.14 -6.63 23.71
C ARG A 103 5.30 -7.63 22.94
N ALA A 104 5.30 -7.53 21.61
CA ALA A 104 4.59 -8.48 20.74
C ALA A 104 5.22 -9.88 20.82
N ARG A 105 6.55 -9.98 20.76
CA ARG A 105 7.32 -11.22 20.81
C ARG A 105 7.04 -12.02 22.09
N LEU A 106 7.11 -11.37 23.25
CA LEU A 106 6.83 -12.01 24.54
C LEU A 106 5.42 -12.63 24.62
N ARG A 107 4.41 -11.96 24.03
CA ARG A 107 3.05 -12.52 23.94
C ARG A 107 2.99 -13.73 23.02
N VAL A 108 3.67 -13.68 21.88
CA VAL A 108 3.74 -14.83 20.96
C VAL A 108 4.44 -16.03 21.60
N GLU A 109 5.51 -15.83 22.36
CA GLU A 109 6.19 -16.90 23.10
C GLU A 109 5.26 -17.57 24.11
N ALA A 110 4.46 -16.79 24.84
CA ALA A 110 3.48 -17.35 25.77
C ALA A 110 2.43 -18.22 25.05
N VAL A 111 1.97 -17.77 23.87
CA VAL A 111 1.02 -18.52 23.02
C VAL A 111 1.67 -19.79 22.46
N ALA A 112 2.88 -19.72 21.95
CA ALA A 112 3.63 -20.86 21.42
C ALA A 112 3.85 -21.94 22.51
N ALA A 113 4.23 -21.50 23.70
CA ALA A 113 4.39 -22.38 24.87
C ALA A 113 3.07 -23.04 25.30
N ALA A 114 1.95 -22.31 25.28
CA ALA A 114 0.63 -22.86 25.58
C ALA A 114 0.19 -23.90 24.52
N LEU A 115 0.45 -23.63 23.25
CA LEU A 115 0.13 -24.56 22.18
C LEU A 115 0.94 -25.90 22.29
N CYS A 116 2.18 -25.82 22.75
CA CYS A 116 3.02 -27.00 22.96
C CYS A 116 2.56 -27.89 24.13
N ARG A 117 1.97 -27.32 25.18
CA ARG A 117 1.52 -28.05 26.37
C ARG A 117 0.24 -28.88 26.18
N ARG A 118 -0.43 -28.78 25.04
CA ARG A 118 -1.72 -29.46 24.72
C ARG A 118 -2.88 -29.19 25.68
N ASP A 119 -2.70 -28.40 26.73
CA ASP A 119 -3.69 -28.18 27.78
C ASP A 119 -4.77 -27.18 27.44
N ALA A 120 -4.66 -26.56 26.25
CA ALA A 120 -5.33 -25.32 25.95
C ALA A 120 -6.41 -25.40 24.85
N VAL A 121 -6.58 -26.52 24.18
CA VAL A 121 -7.50 -26.61 23.04
C VAL A 121 -8.88 -27.08 23.48
N ARG A 122 -9.81 -26.15 23.73
CA ARG A 122 -11.25 -26.44 23.78
C ARG A 122 -11.98 -25.66 22.70
N PRO A 123 -12.79 -26.29 21.86
CA PRO A 123 -13.70 -25.57 20.99
C PRO A 123 -14.85 -25.00 21.82
N ASP A 124 -14.86 -23.69 22.07
CA ASP A 124 -16.00 -23.03 22.68
C ASP A 124 -17.02 -22.63 21.61
N GLY A 125 -18.23 -23.17 21.75
CA GLY A 125 -19.36 -23.00 20.85
C GLY A 125 -20.25 -21.80 21.16
N ALA A 126 -19.77 -20.66 21.61
CA ALA A 126 -20.63 -19.50 21.80
C ALA A 126 -19.82 -18.17 21.83
N GLY A 127 -19.74 -17.51 20.73
CA GLY A 127 -19.21 -16.13 20.63
C GLY A 127 -19.78 -15.41 19.42
N ARG A 128 -20.37 -14.23 19.62
CA ARG A 128 -21.11 -13.40 18.66
C ARG A 128 -20.26 -12.76 17.54
N LEU A 129 -19.39 -13.49 16.89
CA LEU A 129 -18.83 -13.14 15.59
C LEU A 129 -19.12 -14.32 14.68
N GLN A 130 -20.09 -14.15 13.79
CA GLN A 130 -20.39 -15.10 12.71
C GLN A 130 -19.28 -15.00 11.64
N ILE A 131 -18.09 -15.50 11.98
CA ILE A 131 -17.09 -15.88 11.02
C ILE A 131 -17.05 -17.38 11.09
N GLU A 132 -17.54 -18.06 10.06
CA GLU A 132 -17.39 -19.50 9.93
C GLU A 132 -15.92 -19.82 9.70
N PHE A 133 -15.23 -20.20 10.77
CA PHE A 133 -13.86 -20.68 10.67
C PHE A 133 -13.89 -22.16 10.25
N ALA A 134 -13.20 -22.52 9.18
CA ALA A 134 -12.83 -23.90 8.97
C ALA A 134 -11.92 -24.31 10.13
N ARG A 135 -12.29 -25.39 10.84
CA ARG A 135 -11.52 -25.97 11.95
C ARG A 135 -10.92 -27.30 11.49
N PRO A 136 -9.83 -27.31 10.73
CA PRO A 136 -9.17 -28.56 10.44
C PRO A 136 -8.62 -29.15 11.75
N GLU A 137 -8.71 -30.46 11.92
CA GLU A 137 -8.16 -31.19 13.09
C GLU A 137 -6.65 -30.90 13.29
N ASN A 138 -5.96 -30.52 12.23
CA ASN A 138 -4.54 -30.14 12.22
C ASN A 138 -4.27 -28.65 12.44
N ALA A 139 -5.26 -27.82 12.85
CA ALA A 139 -5.06 -26.39 13.08
C ALA A 139 -3.85 -26.07 13.99
N PRO A 140 -3.62 -26.78 15.12
CA PRO A 140 -2.42 -26.56 15.93
C PRO A 140 -1.11 -26.73 15.16
N ASP A 141 -1.04 -27.67 14.25
CA ASP A 141 0.18 -27.94 13.47
C ASP A 141 0.44 -26.87 12.40
N LEU A 142 -0.63 -26.22 11.90
CA LEU A 142 -0.50 -25.07 11.00
C LEU A 142 0.04 -23.84 11.71
N PHE A 143 -0.39 -23.58 12.96
CA PHE A 143 0.04 -22.41 13.71
C PHE A 143 1.43 -22.56 14.35
N ARG A 144 1.86 -23.78 14.70
CA ARG A 144 3.14 -24.02 15.39
C ARG A 144 4.33 -23.38 14.67
N PRO A 145 4.62 -23.68 13.38
CA PRO A 145 5.78 -23.10 12.68
C PRO A 145 5.66 -21.56 12.53
N LEU A 146 4.45 -21.03 12.40
CA LEU A 146 4.23 -19.58 12.31
C LEU A 146 4.55 -18.90 13.64
N LEU A 147 4.08 -19.44 14.76
CA LEU A 147 4.37 -18.92 16.10
C LEU A 147 5.86 -19.04 16.45
N GLU A 148 6.49 -20.15 16.09
CA GLU A 148 7.95 -20.32 16.28
C GLU A 148 8.74 -19.28 15.48
N SER A 149 8.33 -19.00 14.24
CA SER A 149 8.96 -17.97 13.41
C SER A 149 8.74 -16.57 14.01
N ALA A 150 7.52 -16.24 14.43
CA ALA A 150 7.20 -14.97 15.04
C ALA A 150 7.90 -14.75 16.39
N ALA A 151 8.05 -15.82 17.21
CA ALA A 151 8.80 -15.76 18.46
C ALA A 151 10.30 -15.46 18.28
N ARG A 152 10.87 -15.84 17.13
CA ARG A 152 12.25 -15.50 16.75
C ARG A 152 12.41 -14.10 16.19
N PHE A 153 11.31 -13.39 15.91
CA PHE A 153 11.35 -12.05 15.34
C PHE A 153 11.49 -10.99 16.44
N ASP A 154 12.69 -10.89 17.00
CA ASP A 154 13.10 -9.90 17.98
C ASP A 154 13.56 -8.57 17.33
N ILE A 155 14.02 -7.62 18.12
CA ILE A 155 14.54 -6.35 17.65
C ILE A 155 15.74 -6.53 16.70
N ALA A 156 16.63 -7.48 16.98
CA ALA A 156 17.79 -7.74 16.13
C ALA A 156 17.37 -8.31 14.78
N ALA A 157 16.45 -9.28 14.76
CA ALA A 157 15.86 -9.84 13.55
C ALA A 157 15.12 -8.78 12.74
N SER A 158 14.36 -7.88 13.41
CA SER A 158 13.68 -6.75 12.77
C SER A 158 14.65 -5.80 12.08
N ARG A 159 15.77 -5.46 12.74
CA ARG A 159 16.82 -4.59 12.17
C ARG A 159 17.55 -5.26 11.01
N ALA A 160 17.83 -6.55 11.10
CA ALA A 160 18.44 -7.33 10.02
C ALA A 160 17.50 -7.44 8.81
N ASP A 161 16.20 -7.67 9.04
CA ASP A 161 15.19 -7.71 7.99
C ASP A 161 15.07 -6.35 7.27
N ALA A 162 15.04 -5.26 8.02
CA ALA A 162 15.03 -3.91 7.48
C ALA A 162 16.30 -3.57 6.69
N ALA A 163 17.47 -4.06 7.12
CA ALA A 163 18.71 -3.90 6.37
C ALA A 163 18.67 -4.65 5.03
N ARG A 164 18.15 -5.89 5.03
CA ARG A 164 17.92 -6.67 3.78
C ARG A 164 16.96 -5.94 2.84
N PHE A 165 15.86 -5.40 3.36
CA PHE A 165 14.93 -4.61 2.57
C PHE A 165 15.61 -3.41 1.91
N ARG A 166 16.35 -2.60 2.67
CA ARG A 166 17.07 -1.41 2.16
C ARG A 166 18.18 -1.73 1.16
N ALA A 167 18.69 -2.96 1.17
CA ALA A 167 19.63 -3.41 0.13
C ALA A 167 18.95 -3.70 -1.21
N LEU A 168 17.65 -4.02 -1.21
CA LEU A 168 16.88 -4.35 -2.40
C LEU A 168 16.07 -3.16 -2.94
N TYR A 169 15.56 -2.32 -2.05
CA TYR A 169 14.65 -1.22 -2.37
C TYR A 169 15.26 0.13 -2.02
N ARG A 170 15.06 1.11 -2.88
CA ARG A 170 14.94 2.47 -2.41
C ARG A 170 13.62 2.62 -1.66
N ASP A 171 13.55 3.54 -0.68
CA ASP A 171 12.32 3.74 0.09
C ASP A 171 11.13 3.91 -0.86
N VAL A 172 10.14 3.02 -0.75
CA VAL A 172 8.87 3.14 -1.45
C VAL A 172 8.08 4.27 -0.80
N ALA A 173 8.18 5.46 -1.38
CA ALA A 173 7.73 6.69 -0.75
C ALA A 173 6.20 6.81 -0.71
N ILE A 174 5.53 6.30 -1.74
CA ILE A 174 4.08 6.46 -1.92
C ILE A 174 3.50 5.34 -2.78
N LEU A 175 2.31 4.86 -2.43
CA LEU A 175 1.44 4.03 -3.27
C LEU A 175 0.00 4.49 -3.13
N PRO A 176 -0.83 4.37 -4.16
CA PRO A 176 -2.27 4.58 -4.03
C PRO A 176 -2.88 3.59 -3.03
N PRO A 177 -3.94 3.95 -2.28
CA PRO A 177 -4.50 3.11 -1.22
C PRO A 177 -4.93 1.71 -1.67
N ASP A 178 -5.47 1.57 -2.87
CA ASP A 178 -5.85 0.27 -3.45
C ASP A 178 -4.65 -0.59 -3.88
N GLN A 179 -3.42 -0.04 -3.81
CA GLN A 179 -2.16 -0.73 -4.11
C GLN A 179 -1.29 -0.99 -2.86
N TYR A 180 -1.79 -0.76 -1.65
CA TYR A 180 -1.02 -1.00 -0.42
C TYR A 180 -0.62 -2.46 -0.23
N ASN A 181 -1.33 -3.39 -0.87
CA ASN A 181 -0.97 -4.81 -0.90
C ASN A 181 -0.30 -5.25 -2.20
N ALA A 182 0.17 -4.32 -3.02
CA ALA A 182 0.91 -4.64 -4.24
C ALA A 182 2.34 -5.10 -3.93
N LEU A 183 2.87 -5.96 -4.80
CA LEU A 183 4.30 -6.22 -4.87
C LEU A 183 4.94 -5.13 -5.72
N VAL A 184 5.82 -4.34 -5.13
CA VAL A 184 6.45 -3.22 -5.84
C VAL A 184 7.70 -3.70 -6.56
N PHE A 185 7.80 -3.45 -7.86
CA PHE A 185 9.02 -3.62 -8.64
C PHE A 185 9.51 -2.26 -9.13
N GLN A 186 10.68 -1.84 -8.69
CA GLN A 186 11.27 -0.56 -9.03
C GLN A 186 12.01 -0.66 -10.37
N ALA A 187 11.33 -0.31 -11.48
CA ALA A 187 11.94 -0.19 -12.80
C ALA A 187 12.82 1.06 -12.90
N THR A 188 12.44 2.11 -12.15
CA THR A 188 13.18 3.36 -12.02
C THR A 188 13.41 3.70 -10.56
N GLU A 189 14.38 4.56 -10.29
CA GLU A 189 14.63 5.19 -9.00
C GLU A 189 14.45 6.69 -9.15
N GLY A 190 13.79 7.36 -8.18
CA GLY A 190 13.53 8.77 -8.22
C GLY A 190 12.46 9.20 -9.22
N CYS A 191 12.41 10.51 -9.51
CA CYS A 191 11.49 11.11 -10.46
C CYS A 191 12.28 11.86 -11.54
N ALA A 192 11.90 11.71 -12.81
CA ALA A 192 12.52 12.39 -13.95
C ALA A 192 12.34 13.92 -13.89
N TYR A 193 11.24 14.37 -13.26
CA TYR A 193 11.00 15.78 -13.00
C TYR A 193 10.94 16.07 -11.50
N ARG A 194 11.90 16.84 -10.99
CA ARG A 194 12.02 17.16 -9.56
C ARG A 194 11.68 18.62 -9.23
N GLY A 195 10.99 19.31 -10.13
CA GLY A 195 10.68 20.73 -10.01
C GLY A 195 9.40 21.07 -9.26
N CYS A 196 8.51 20.11 -9.03
CA CYS A 196 7.23 20.35 -8.34
C CYS A 196 7.46 20.86 -6.91
N LEU A 197 6.85 22.02 -6.55
CA LEU A 197 7.07 22.65 -5.25
C LEU A 197 6.52 21.84 -4.08
N PHE A 198 5.44 21.09 -4.30
CA PHE A 198 4.74 20.31 -3.29
C PHE A 198 5.30 18.91 -3.05
N CYS A 199 6.19 18.41 -3.93
CA CYS A 199 6.62 17.02 -3.89
C CYS A 199 8.01 16.87 -3.29
N ASP A 200 8.10 16.19 -2.16
CA ASP A 200 9.35 15.87 -1.47
C ASP A 200 9.72 14.38 -1.50
N PHE A 201 8.95 13.54 -2.24
CA PHE A 201 9.13 12.09 -2.21
C PHE A 201 10.44 11.59 -2.82
N TYR A 202 10.97 12.32 -3.82
CA TYR A 202 12.10 11.85 -4.63
C TYR A 202 13.25 12.87 -4.74
N ARG A 203 13.29 13.86 -3.83
CA ARG A 203 14.35 14.91 -3.86
C ARG A 203 15.70 14.39 -3.38
N ASP A 204 15.70 13.34 -2.59
CA ASP A 204 16.89 12.73 -1.98
C ASP A 204 17.73 11.90 -2.97
N ARG A 205 17.21 11.63 -4.17
CA ARG A 205 17.87 10.77 -5.15
C ARG A 205 17.73 11.25 -6.59
N PRO A 206 18.76 11.05 -7.46
CA PRO A 206 18.65 11.31 -8.89
C PRO A 206 17.71 10.30 -9.55
N PHE A 207 17.15 10.68 -10.69
CA PHE A 207 16.45 9.73 -11.55
C PHE A 207 17.45 8.74 -12.16
N ARG A 208 17.12 7.45 -12.08
CA ARG A 208 17.86 6.35 -12.68
C ARG A 208 16.88 5.31 -13.21
N ALA A 209 17.10 4.86 -14.43
CA ALA A 209 16.42 3.70 -15.00
C ALA A 209 17.27 2.44 -14.81
N LYS A 210 16.67 1.32 -14.45
CA LYS A 210 17.33 0.02 -14.51
C LYS A 210 17.40 -0.48 -15.95
N THR A 211 18.40 -1.27 -16.27
CA THR A 211 18.39 -2.10 -17.48
C THR A 211 17.42 -3.28 -17.28
N PRO A 212 16.98 -3.96 -18.36
CA PRO A 212 16.17 -5.19 -18.21
C PRO A 212 16.84 -6.25 -17.35
N ASP A 213 18.16 -6.45 -17.44
CA ASP A 213 18.89 -7.42 -16.63
C ASP A 213 18.93 -7.02 -15.15
N GLU A 214 19.19 -5.74 -14.83
CA GLU A 214 19.13 -5.23 -13.48
C GLU A 214 17.70 -5.34 -12.90
N PHE A 215 16.70 -5.13 -13.75
CA PHE A 215 15.31 -5.28 -13.36
C PHE A 215 14.95 -6.76 -13.10
N ALA A 216 15.40 -7.68 -13.92
CA ALA A 216 15.23 -9.12 -13.70
C ALA A 216 15.85 -9.56 -12.37
N ALA A 217 17.09 -9.14 -12.09
CA ALA A 217 17.77 -9.42 -10.83
C ALA A 217 17.03 -8.81 -9.64
N HIS A 218 16.48 -7.57 -9.78
CA HIS A 218 15.65 -6.93 -8.75
C HIS A 218 14.37 -7.73 -8.50
N VAL A 219 13.67 -8.18 -9.53
CA VAL A 219 12.47 -9.02 -9.39
C VAL A 219 12.77 -10.30 -8.63
N ASP A 220 13.85 -11.01 -8.96
CA ASP A 220 14.24 -12.25 -8.30
C ASP A 220 14.60 -12.03 -6.81
N ALA A 221 15.34 -10.96 -6.53
CA ALA A 221 15.70 -10.60 -5.16
C ALA A 221 14.48 -10.19 -4.31
N VAL A 222 13.52 -9.47 -4.90
CA VAL A 222 12.26 -9.11 -4.24
C VAL A 222 11.43 -10.35 -3.93
N VAL A 223 11.33 -11.27 -4.87
CA VAL A 223 10.64 -12.56 -4.67
C VAL A 223 11.27 -13.35 -3.52
N ALA A 224 12.59 -13.46 -3.52
CA ALA A 224 13.33 -14.16 -2.45
C ALA A 224 13.14 -13.48 -1.08
N PHE A 225 13.08 -12.14 -1.03
CA PHE A 225 12.85 -11.38 0.21
C PHE A 225 11.45 -11.58 0.76
N HIS A 226 10.42 -11.50 -0.10
CA HIS A 226 9.03 -11.63 0.32
C HIS A 226 8.63 -13.07 0.66
N GLY A 227 9.29 -14.06 0.06
CA GLY A 227 8.99 -15.48 0.29
C GLY A 227 7.52 -15.81 0.01
N LYS A 228 6.91 -16.65 0.84
CA LYS A 228 5.49 -16.98 0.77
C LYS A 228 4.67 -15.79 1.24
N THR A 229 4.01 -15.11 0.32
CA THR A 229 3.14 -13.97 0.62
C THR A 229 2.02 -13.88 -0.40
N HIS A 230 0.83 -13.51 0.05
CA HIS A 230 -0.28 -13.20 -0.84
C HIS A 230 -0.22 -11.73 -1.22
N ARG A 231 0.01 -11.46 -2.49
CA ARG A 231 -0.10 -10.14 -3.10
C ARG A 231 -1.15 -10.20 -4.21
N ASN A 232 -1.97 -9.16 -4.31
CA ASN A 232 -3.10 -9.14 -5.25
C ASN A 232 -2.81 -8.36 -6.52
N SER A 233 -1.68 -7.66 -6.58
CA SER A 233 -1.27 -6.85 -7.71
C SER A 233 0.23 -6.59 -7.71
N ILE A 234 0.74 -6.10 -8.82
CA ILE A 234 2.09 -5.57 -8.98
C ILE A 234 2.00 -4.06 -9.19
N PHE A 235 2.87 -3.31 -8.53
CA PHE A 235 3.07 -1.90 -8.81
C PHE A 235 4.43 -1.67 -9.44
N LEU A 236 4.45 -1.23 -10.71
CA LEU A 236 5.67 -0.88 -11.43
C LEU A 236 6.07 0.53 -11.03
N GLY A 237 7.09 0.66 -10.20
CA GLY A 237 7.60 1.92 -9.62
C GLY A 237 8.94 2.35 -10.22
N GLU A 238 9.47 3.50 -9.80
CA GLU A 238 8.90 4.40 -8.81
C GLU A 238 7.95 5.44 -9.47
N ALA A 239 8.36 6.72 -9.46
CA ALA A 239 7.48 7.83 -9.87
C ALA A 239 7.11 7.84 -11.35
N ASN A 240 8.06 7.48 -12.23
CA ASN A 240 7.94 7.66 -13.67
C ASN A 240 8.35 6.42 -14.48
N ALA A 241 8.01 5.22 -14.05
CA ALA A 241 8.40 4.01 -14.76
C ALA A 241 7.93 4.01 -16.24
N LEU A 242 6.76 4.60 -16.53
CA LEU A 242 6.21 4.65 -17.88
C LEU A 242 6.88 5.67 -18.82
N THR A 243 7.89 6.42 -18.35
CA THR A 243 8.70 7.29 -19.21
C THR A 243 9.85 6.55 -19.88
N LEU A 244 10.08 5.30 -19.52
CA LEU A 244 11.12 4.47 -20.14
C LEU A 244 10.86 4.27 -21.63
N PRO A 245 11.90 4.03 -22.45
CA PRO A 245 11.73 3.64 -23.83
C PRO A 245 10.80 2.45 -23.96
N HIS A 246 9.91 2.48 -24.97
CA HIS A 246 8.85 1.49 -25.13
C HIS A 246 9.39 0.05 -25.12
N GLU A 247 10.45 -0.24 -25.86
CA GLU A 247 11.04 -1.58 -25.92
C GLU A 247 11.57 -2.05 -24.55
N THR A 248 12.24 -1.17 -23.82
CA THR A 248 12.74 -1.45 -22.47
C THR A 248 11.57 -1.77 -21.52
N LEU A 249 10.51 -0.97 -21.57
CA LEU A 249 9.33 -1.15 -20.76
C LEU A 249 8.62 -2.47 -21.08
N MET A 250 8.47 -2.80 -22.37
CA MET A 250 7.87 -4.06 -22.82
C MET A 250 8.68 -5.26 -22.35
N GLU A 251 10.02 -5.21 -22.39
CA GLU A 251 10.87 -6.27 -21.88
C GLU A 251 10.72 -6.45 -20.36
N MET A 252 10.69 -5.36 -19.60
CA MET A 252 10.45 -5.42 -18.16
C MET A 252 9.07 -6.01 -17.81
N LEU A 253 8.03 -5.64 -18.57
CA LEU A 253 6.71 -6.22 -18.41
C LEU A 253 6.68 -7.71 -18.76
N ARG A 254 7.44 -8.14 -19.78
CA ARG A 254 7.60 -9.54 -20.14
C ARG A 254 8.29 -10.33 -19.01
N ILE A 255 9.33 -9.78 -18.39
CA ILE A 255 10.01 -10.35 -17.24
C ILE A 255 9.03 -10.57 -16.07
N GLN A 256 8.19 -9.59 -15.76
CA GLN A 256 7.18 -9.71 -14.70
C GLN A 256 6.13 -10.78 -15.03
N ARG A 257 5.56 -10.74 -16.24
CA ARG A 257 4.49 -11.65 -16.68
C ARG A 257 4.94 -13.09 -16.79
N ALA A 258 6.22 -13.32 -17.06
CA ALA A 258 6.80 -14.66 -17.05
C ALA A 258 6.80 -15.29 -15.63
N ARG A 259 6.77 -14.47 -14.58
CA ARG A 259 6.82 -14.90 -13.17
C ARG A 259 5.49 -14.82 -12.44
N PHE A 260 4.61 -13.89 -12.86
CA PHE A 260 3.37 -13.58 -12.14
C PHE A 260 2.20 -13.37 -13.09
N ASP A 261 1.07 -13.96 -12.76
CA ASP A 261 -0.23 -13.66 -13.36
C ASP A 261 -1.02 -12.73 -12.41
N LEU A 262 -0.49 -11.51 -12.23
CA LEU A 262 -1.08 -10.49 -11.37
C LEU A 262 -1.34 -9.21 -12.17
N PRO A 263 -2.40 -8.46 -11.86
CA PRO A 263 -2.66 -7.17 -12.47
C PRO A 263 -1.53 -6.18 -12.17
N ILE A 264 -1.06 -5.47 -13.20
CA ILE A 264 0.04 -4.52 -13.10
C ILE A 264 -0.51 -3.10 -13.15
N SER A 265 -0.08 -2.27 -12.20
CA SER A 265 -0.42 -0.85 -12.12
C SER A 265 0.84 0.01 -12.04
N SER A 266 0.75 1.29 -12.40
CA SER A 266 1.87 2.24 -12.33
C SER A 266 1.38 3.68 -12.24
N PHE A 267 2.25 4.60 -11.81
CA PHE A 267 2.04 6.03 -12.05
C PHE A 267 2.30 6.40 -13.51
N VAL A 268 1.61 7.41 -14.00
CA VAL A 268 1.85 8.03 -15.31
C VAL A 268 1.84 9.55 -15.19
N ASP A 269 2.77 10.20 -15.89
CA ASP A 269 2.81 11.65 -15.98
C ASP A 269 1.97 12.15 -17.15
N ALA A 270 1.22 13.22 -16.91
CA ALA A 270 0.45 13.88 -17.96
C ALA A 270 1.27 14.93 -18.78
N PHE A 271 2.56 15.05 -18.52
CA PHE A 271 3.44 16.05 -19.18
C PHE A 271 4.63 15.43 -19.92
N THR A 272 4.74 14.12 -19.93
CA THR A 272 5.71 13.38 -20.73
C THR A 272 5.04 12.79 -21.98
N LYS A 273 5.83 12.21 -22.87
CA LYS A 273 5.28 11.47 -24.00
C LYS A 273 4.37 10.36 -23.47
N GLN A 274 3.14 10.32 -23.97
CA GLN A 274 2.20 9.28 -23.59
C GLN A 274 2.70 7.91 -24.02
N PRO A 275 2.66 6.90 -23.14
CA PRO A 275 2.97 5.53 -23.51
C PRO A 275 1.84 4.93 -24.37
N ASP A 276 2.16 3.92 -25.15
CA ASP A 276 1.16 3.10 -25.84
C ASP A 276 0.47 2.18 -24.83
N PHE A 277 -0.58 2.67 -24.18
CA PHE A 277 -1.32 1.93 -23.15
C PHE A 277 -1.87 0.59 -23.66
N ALA A 278 -2.26 0.51 -24.93
CA ALA A 278 -2.85 -0.71 -25.50
C ALA A 278 -1.82 -1.85 -25.52
N SER A 279 -0.56 -1.56 -25.91
CA SER A 279 0.50 -2.56 -25.92
C SER A 279 0.95 -2.95 -24.49
N LEU A 280 0.94 -1.99 -23.57
CA LEU A 280 1.39 -2.22 -22.19
C LEU A 280 0.43 -3.13 -21.41
N ARG A 281 -0.86 -3.16 -21.74
CA ARG A 281 -1.88 -3.98 -21.05
C ARG A 281 -1.83 -3.85 -19.53
N LEU A 282 -1.76 -2.61 -19.04
CA LEU A 282 -1.80 -2.33 -17.61
C LEU A 282 -3.24 -2.42 -17.10
N ASN A 283 -3.39 -2.91 -15.87
CA ASN A 283 -4.69 -2.94 -15.22
C ASN A 283 -5.16 -1.53 -14.84
N ARG A 284 -4.25 -0.71 -14.28
CA ARG A 284 -4.56 0.67 -13.87
C ARG A 284 -3.34 1.57 -13.95
N VAL A 285 -3.59 2.82 -14.32
CA VAL A 285 -2.59 3.89 -14.19
C VAL A 285 -3.11 4.99 -13.26
N TYR A 286 -2.19 5.62 -12.53
CA TYR A 286 -2.50 6.72 -11.62
C TYR A 286 -1.91 8.01 -12.13
N VAL A 287 -2.78 9.00 -12.32
CA VAL A 287 -2.42 10.33 -12.85
C VAL A 287 -2.49 11.35 -11.72
N GLY A 288 -1.37 11.98 -11.42
CA GLY A 288 -1.37 13.15 -10.55
C GLY A 288 -1.93 14.37 -11.31
N MET A 289 -3.23 14.62 -11.19
CA MET A 289 -3.86 15.83 -11.72
C MET A 289 -3.54 17.03 -10.82
N GLU A 290 -3.50 16.82 -9.52
CA GLU A 290 -3.33 17.75 -8.40
C GLU A 290 -4.46 18.80 -8.32
N THR A 291 -4.77 19.49 -9.40
CA THR A 291 -5.80 20.51 -9.54
C THR A 291 -6.27 20.59 -10.99
N GLY A 292 -7.48 21.10 -11.20
CA GLY A 292 -7.98 21.46 -12.53
C GLY A 292 -7.54 22.86 -12.99
N SER A 293 -6.89 23.65 -12.12
CA SER A 293 -6.46 25.00 -12.44
C SER A 293 -5.06 25.04 -13.05
N ASP A 294 -4.97 25.45 -14.32
CA ASP A 294 -3.69 25.62 -15.00
C ASP A 294 -2.82 26.72 -14.37
N GLU A 295 -3.44 27.76 -13.77
CA GLU A 295 -2.71 28.77 -13.03
C GLU A 295 -2.04 28.19 -11.79
N LEU A 296 -2.78 27.38 -11.03
CA LEU A 296 -2.24 26.70 -9.85
C LEU A 296 -1.18 25.66 -10.23
N LEU A 297 -1.36 24.90 -11.32
CA LEU A 297 -0.32 23.97 -11.82
C LEU A 297 0.98 24.69 -12.15
N ARG A 298 0.92 25.84 -12.82
CA ARG A 298 2.09 26.69 -13.10
C ARG A 298 2.74 27.20 -11.82
N TRP A 299 1.95 27.64 -10.85
CA TRP A 299 2.47 28.09 -9.56
C TRP A 299 3.13 26.95 -8.80
N LEU A 300 2.57 25.75 -8.82
CA LEU A 300 3.16 24.52 -8.24
C LEU A 300 4.38 24.01 -9.01
N ARG A 301 4.75 24.65 -10.12
CA ARG A 301 5.80 24.22 -11.05
C ARG A 301 5.57 22.78 -11.56
N LYS A 302 4.32 22.37 -11.70
CA LYS A 302 4.00 21.11 -12.36
C LYS A 302 3.79 21.38 -13.86
N PRO A 303 4.55 20.73 -14.75
CA PRO A 303 4.49 21.04 -16.19
C PRO A 303 3.32 20.37 -16.91
N ALA A 304 2.27 19.98 -16.19
CA ALA A 304 1.02 19.48 -16.73
C ALA A 304 0.00 20.60 -16.91
N THR A 305 -1.02 20.34 -17.73
CA THR A 305 -2.22 21.19 -17.87
C THR A 305 -3.47 20.32 -17.70
N ALA A 306 -4.63 20.94 -17.45
CA ALA A 306 -5.91 20.24 -17.42
C ALA A 306 -6.15 19.46 -18.71
N GLU A 307 -5.76 20.03 -19.87
CA GLU A 307 -5.88 19.38 -21.18
C GLU A 307 -4.94 18.16 -21.31
N SER A 308 -3.68 18.26 -20.87
CA SER A 308 -2.75 17.13 -20.91
C SER A 308 -3.19 15.98 -20.01
N VAL A 309 -3.78 16.29 -18.84
CA VAL A 309 -4.41 15.29 -17.97
C VAL A 309 -5.58 14.62 -18.67
N ARG A 310 -6.47 15.40 -19.31
CA ARG A 310 -7.61 14.87 -20.05
C ARG A 310 -7.16 13.94 -21.19
N ALA A 311 -6.18 14.36 -21.96
CA ALA A 311 -5.63 13.54 -23.05
C ALA A 311 -5.04 12.22 -22.54
N THR A 312 -4.27 12.25 -21.45
CA THR A 312 -3.68 11.03 -20.85
C THR A 312 -4.75 10.08 -20.32
N VAL A 313 -5.75 10.60 -19.60
CA VAL A 313 -6.87 9.78 -19.09
C VAL A 313 -7.67 9.18 -20.24
N THR A 314 -8.00 9.97 -21.27
CA THR A 314 -8.73 9.49 -22.44
C THR A 314 -7.99 8.36 -23.15
N ALA A 315 -6.69 8.54 -23.43
CA ALA A 315 -5.88 7.51 -24.10
C ALA A 315 -5.78 6.21 -23.27
N ALA A 316 -5.65 6.31 -21.94
CA ALA A 316 -5.65 5.14 -21.06
C ALA A 316 -7.02 4.41 -21.11
N LYS A 317 -8.12 5.16 -21.06
CA LYS A 317 -9.48 4.60 -21.13
C LYS A 317 -9.80 3.95 -22.48
N GLU A 318 -9.40 4.56 -23.57
CA GLU A 318 -9.54 4.00 -24.92
C GLU A 318 -8.77 2.68 -25.08
N ALA A 319 -7.65 2.54 -24.39
CA ALA A 319 -6.88 1.29 -24.33
C ALA A 319 -7.45 0.25 -23.33
N GLY A 320 -8.59 0.51 -22.69
CA GLY A 320 -9.21 -0.39 -21.72
C GLY A 320 -8.52 -0.40 -20.35
N THR A 321 -7.59 0.54 -20.08
CA THR A 321 -6.88 0.66 -18.80
C THR A 321 -7.73 1.47 -17.81
N SER A 322 -7.91 0.97 -16.59
CA SER A 322 -8.55 1.74 -15.51
C SER A 322 -7.67 2.90 -15.06
N VAL A 323 -8.28 3.96 -14.53
CA VAL A 323 -7.55 5.16 -14.13
C VAL A 323 -7.83 5.53 -12.66
N GLY A 324 -6.79 5.93 -11.95
CA GLY A 324 -6.87 6.63 -10.67
C GLY A 324 -6.41 8.07 -10.85
N VAL A 325 -7.28 9.05 -10.60
CA VAL A 325 -6.91 10.48 -10.65
C VAL A 325 -6.66 10.98 -9.24
N ILE A 326 -5.51 11.63 -9.02
CA ILE A 326 -5.12 12.17 -7.72
C ILE A 326 -5.28 13.68 -7.73
N VAL A 327 -6.02 14.21 -6.76
CA VAL A 327 -6.25 15.64 -6.51
C VAL A 327 -5.60 16.01 -5.19
N LEU A 328 -4.89 17.14 -5.15
CA LEU A 328 -4.12 17.58 -3.99
C LEU A 328 -4.89 18.67 -3.23
N LEU A 329 -5.66 18.28 -2.20
CA LEU A 329 -6.43 19.20 -1.37
C LEU A 329 -5.52 20.18 -0.62
N GLY A 330 -5.93 21.44 -0.54
CA GLY A 330 -5.16 22.50 0.13
C GLY A 330 -4.04 23.09 -0.71
N ALA A 331 -3.84 22.61 -1.94
CA ALA A 331 -2.82 23.14 -2.84
C ALA A 331 -3.05 24.63 -3.15
N GLY A 332 -1.98 25.44 -3.05
CA GLY A 332 -2.01 26.89 -3.29
C GLY A 332 -2.57 27.74 -2.13
N GLY A 333 -3.00 27.09 -1.02
CA GLY A 333 -3.52 27.79 0.15
C GLY A 333 -4.81 28.57 -0.15
N GLU A 334 -5.09 29.61 0.63
CA GLU A 334 -6.31 30.43 0.48
C GLU A 334 -6.39 31.15 -0.86
N ARG A 335 -5.24 31.54 -1.40
CA ARG A 335 -5.17 32.27 -2.68
C ARG A 335 -5.86 31.53 -3.82
N PHE A 336 -5.75 30.22 -3.87
CA PHE A 336 -6.28 29.40 -4.97
C PHE A 336 -7.49 28.57 -4.57
N ALA A 337 -7.98 28.69 -3.33
CA ALA A 337 -8.96 27.77 -2.76
C ALA A 337 -10.24 27.63 -3.60
N GLU A 338 -10.81 28.74 -4.07
CA GLU A 338 -12.04 28.76 -4.87
C GLU A 338 -11.78 28.21 -6.29
N ALA A 339 -10.76 28.74 -6.99
CA ALA A 339 -10.40 28.29 -8.34
C ALA A 339 -10.03 26.81 -8.35
N HIS A 340 -9.29 26.34 -7.33
CA HIS A 340 -8.94 24.94 -7.17
C HIS A 340 -10.18 24.05 -7.15
N VAL A 341 -11.17 24.34 -6.32
CA VAL A 341 -12.40 23.54 -6.23
C VAL A 341 -13.18 23.59 -7.53
N HIS A 342 -13.48 24.80 -8.03
CA HIS A 342 -14.34 25.00 -9.21
C HIS A 342 -13.74 24.34 -10.47
N GLU A 343 -12.46 24.62 -10.75
CA GLU A 343 -11.82 24.10 -11.96
C GLU A 343 -11.54 22.59 -11.85
N THR A 344 -11.23 22.08 -10.65
CA THR A 344 -11.06 20.64 -10.41
C THR A 344 -12.36 19.88 -10.69
N VAL A 345 -13.48 20.35 -10.19
CA VAL A 345 -14.80 19.73 -10.45
C VAL A 345 -15.12 19.76 -11.96
N ARG A 346 -14.89 20.90 -12.63
CA ARG A 346 -15.10 21.04 -14.07
C ARG A 346 -14.26 20.04 -14.86
N VAL A 347 -12.97 19.88 -14.53
CA VAL A 347 -12.09 18.95 -15.22
C VAL A 347 -12.49 17.51 -14.94
N LEU A 348 -12.71 17.14 -13.68
CA LEU A 348 -13.09 15.77 -13.32
C LEU A 348 -14.39 15.32 -14.00
N ASN A 349 -15.40 16.18 -14.08
CA ASN A 349 -16.66 15.88 -14.74
C ASN A 349 -16.52 15.72 -16.28
N ALA A 350 -15.46 16.28 -16.88
CA ALA A 350 -15.15 16.12 -18.30
C ALA A 350 -14.29 14.88 -18.61
N LEU A 351 -13.77 14.18 -17.58
CA LEU A 351 -12.98 12.96 -17.79
C LEU A 351 -13.90 11.75 -18.03
N PRO A 352 -13.51 10.79 -18.90
CA PRO A 352 -14.28 9.58 -19.19
C PRO A 352 -14.13 8.53 -18.06
N LEU A 353 -14.32 8.95 -16.81
CA LEU A 353 -14.24 8.09 -15.64
C LEU A 353 -15.57 7.38 -15.38
N GLY A 354 -15.50 6.17 -14.81
CA GLY A 354 -16.65 5.38 -14.48
C GLY A 354 -16.37 4.27 -13.48
N LYS A 355 -17.24 3.27 -13.43
CA LYS A 355 -17.07 2.11 -12.54
C LYS A 355 -15.72 1.44 -12.79
N GLY A 356 -14.97 1.22 -11.71
CA GLY A 356 -13.62 0.65 -11.75
C GLY A 356 -12.50 1.70 -11.74
N ASP A 357 -12.82 2.99 -11.96
CA ASP A 357 -11.87 4.08 -11.82
C ASP A 357 -11.91 4.69 -10.40
N TYR A 358 -10.87 5.45 -10.05
CA TYR A 358 -10.72 6.08 -8.75
C TYR A 358 -10.48 7.58 -8.88
N ILE A 359 -11.02 8.33 -7.94
CA ILE A 359 -10.62 9.71 -7.65
C ILE A 359 -10.12 9.72 -6.21
N TYR A 360 -8.84 10.04 -6.04
CA TYR A 360 -8.19 10.16 -4.75
C TYR A 360 -8.05 11.63 -4.37
N LEU A 361 -8.66 12.02 -3.27
CA LEU A 361 -8.56 13.35 -2.68
C LEU A 361 -7.51 13.31 -1.58
N SER A 362 -6.31 13.84 -1.87
CA SER A 362 -5.14 13.75 -1.01
C SER A 362 -4.85 15.09 -0.35
N PRO A 363 -4.93 15.22 0.99
CA PRO A 363 -4.47 16.42 1.67
C PRO A 363 -3.00 16.68 1.38
N LEU A 364 -2.65 17.94 1.11
CA LEU A 364 -1.27 18.37 0.94
C LEU A 364 -0.50 18.23 2.25
N VAL A 365 0.58 17.48 2.21
CA VAL A 365 1.55 17.38 3.31
C VAL A 365 2.85 18.04 2.88
N VAL A 366 3.29 19.02 3.65
CA VAL A 366 4.52 19.75 3.39
C VAL A 366 5.53 19.46 4.48
N LYS A 367 6.70 18.95 4.10
CA LYS A 367 7.77 18.68 5.05
C LYS A 367 8.53 19.95 5.45
N PRO A 368 9.11 20.04 6.65
CA PRO A 368 10.00 21.13 7.02
C PRO A 368 11.12 21.30 5.99
N GLY A 369 11.36 22.55 5.57
CA GLY A 369 12.38 22.86 4.54
C GLY A 369 11.93 22.63 3.09
N SER A 370 10.67 22.29 2.86
CA SER A 370 10.09 22.22 1.52
C SER A 370 10.12 23.58 0.81
N ALA A 371 10.21 23.55 -0.52
CA ALA A 371 10.14 24.76 -1.35
C ALA A 371 8.71 25.30 -1.55
N TYR A 372 7.70 24.64 -0.97
CA TYR A 372 6.31 25.10 -1.01
C TYR A 372 6.14 26.40 -0.22
N GLY A 373 5.71 27.47 -0.87
CA GLY A 373 5.77 28.83 -0.33
C GLY A 373 4.42 29.44 0.10
N ALA A 374 3.33 28.69 0.09
CA ALA A 374 2.03 29.20 0.57
C ALA A 374 1.73 28.72 2.00
N PRO A 375 0.98 29.52 2.78
CA PRO A 375 0.40 29.04 4.03
C PRO A 375 -0.49 27.80 3.81
N LEU A 376 -0.39 26.82 4.70
CA LEU A 376 -1.24 25.64 4.65
C LEU A 376 -2.65 25.98 5.11
N LEU A 377 -3.65 25.39 4.48
CA LEU A 377 -5.03 25.44 4.94
C LEU A 377 -5.20 24.65 6.23
N LEU A 378 -6.11 25.10 7.08
CA LEU A 378 -6.54 24.37 8.27
C LEU A 378 -7.34 23.13 7.86
N GLU A 379 -7.35 22.09 8.70
CA GLU A 379 -8.06 20.83 8.42
C GLU A 379 -9.55 21.06 8.09
N GLY A 380 -10.22 22.00 8.76
CA GLY A 380 -11.60 22.38 8.45
C GLY A 380 -11.77 22.93 7.03
N GLN A 381 -10.83 23.72 6.55
CA GLN A 381 -10.84 24.27 5.18
C GLN A 381 -10.55 23.17 4.15
N ILE A 382 -9.60 22.29 4.42
CA ILE A 382 -9.29 21.10 3.58
C ILE A 382 -10.54 20.21 3.48
N ARG A 383 -11.21 19.94 4.60
CA ARG A 383 -12.46 19.18 4.63
C ARG A 383 -13.58 19.87 3.86
N GLY A 384 -13.67 21.20 3.94
CA GLY A 384 -14.59 22.00 3.14
C GLY A 384 -14.35 21.83 1.65
N GLN A 385 -13.09 21.89 1.19
CA GLN A 385 -12.72 21.64 -0.20
C GLN A 385 -13.09 20.20 -0.62
N GLU A 386 -12.78 19.18 0.20
CA GLU A 386 -13.14 17.79 -0.07
C GLU A 386 -14.66 17.64 -0.28
N LEU A 387 -15.46 18.19 0.62
CA LEU A 387 -16.93 18.12 0.53
C LEU A 387 -17.45 18.85 -0.71
N ALA A 388 -16.93 20.03 -1.03
CA ALA A 388 -17.33 20.81 -2.19
C ALA A 388 -16.98 20.08 -3.51
N ILE A 389 -15.79 19.50 -3.61
CA ILE A 389 -15.41 18.70 -4.78
C ILE A 389 -16.36 17.51 -4.91
N ARG A 390 -16.56 16.70 -3.85
CA ARG A 390 -17.46 15.54 -3.86
C ARG A 390 -18.90 15.90 -4.28
N ALA A 391 -19.42 17.01 -3.78
CA ALA A 391 -20.76 17.50 -4.09
C ALA A 391 -20.91 17.95 -5.56
N GLY A 392 -19.83 18.47 -6.16
CA GLY A 392 -19.82 18.92 -7.56
C GLY A 392 -19.65 17.80 -8.59
N LEU A 393 -19.30 16.57 -8.18
CA LEU A 393 -19.06 15.47 -9.11
C LEU A 393 -20.35 14.94 -9.72
N GLN A 394 -20.36 14.81 -11.06
CA GLN A 394 -21.49 14.34 -11.85
C GLN A 394 -21.01 13.28 -12.87
N PHE A 395 -21.33 12.02 -12.62
CA PHE A 395 -20.97 10.91 -13.50
C PHE A 395 -22.19 10.06 -13.82
N SER A 396 -22.32 9.63 -15.07
CA SER A 396 -23.32 8.63 -15.49
C SER A 396 -23.01 7.25 -14.88
N SER A 397 -21.75 6.90 -14.77
CA SER A 397 -21.25 5.72 -14.06
C SER A 397 -20.21 6.18 -13.04
N LYS A 398 -20.47 5.95 -11.75
CA LYS A 398 -19.68 6.57 -10.66
C LYS A 398 -18.33 5.88 -10.47
N PRO A 399 -17.21 6.62 -10.54
CA PRO A 399 -15.93 6.16 -10.06
C PRO A 399 -15.95 6.06 -8.53
N TYR A 400 -15.00 5.34 -7.95
CA TYR A 400 -14.80 5.32 -6.51
C TYR A 400 -14.06 6.58 -6.07
N VAL A 401 -14.64 7.33 -5.10
CA VAL A 401 -14.03 8.56 -4.57
C VAL A 401 -13.59 8.33 -3.13
N ALA A 402 -12.29 8.42 -2.88
CA ALA A 402 -11.72 8.16 -1.56
C ALA A 402 -10.73 9.27 -1.14
N ARG A 403 -10.59 9.47 0.18
CA ARG A 403 -9.51 10.26 0.75
C ARG A 403 -8.22 9.44 0.70
N TYR A 404 -7.12 10.08 0.35
CA TYR A 404 -5.80 9.47 0.26
C TYR A 404 -4.82 10.16 1.21
N GLU A 405 -4.58 9.57 2.36
CA GLU A 405 -3.67 10.11 3.36
C GLU A 405 -2.29 9.49 3.22
N VAL A 406 -1.36 10.25 2.63
CA VAL A 406 0.00 9.78 2.37
C VAL A 406 0.78 9.46 3.65
N GLU A 407 0.49 10.14 4.75
CA GLU A 407 1.10 9.87 6.06
C GLU A 407 0.66 8.54 6.69
N ALA A 408 -0.44 7.95 6.20
CA ALA A 408 -0.89 6.64 6.64
C ALA A 408 -0.13 5.49 5.94
N PHE A 409 0.72 5.80 4.97
CA PHE A 409 1.44 4.82 4.18
C PHE A 409 2.82 4.53 4.76
N VAL A 410 3.10 3.27 4.96
CA VAL A 410 4.45 2.68 5.13
C VAL A 410 4.46 1.34 4.41
N TYR A 411 5.49 1.11 3.57
CA TYR A 411 5.63 -0.13 2.79
C TYR A 411 6.40 -1.21 3.52
#